data_54ac575b8a6b406b5b1a5305bccc0161
#
_entry.id   54ac575b8a6b406b5b1a5305bccc0161
#
_cell.length_a   1.000
_cell.length_b   1.000
_cell.length_c   1.000
_cell.angle_alpha   90.00
_cell.angle_beta   90.00
_cell.angle_gamma   90.00
#
_symmetry.space_group_name_H-M   'P 1'
#
loop_
_entity.id
_entity.type
_entity.pdbx_description
1 polymer ?
#
loop_
_entity_poly.entity_id
_entity_poly.type
_entity_poly.pdbx_seq_one_letter_code
_entity_poly.pdbx_strand_id
1 'polypeptide(L)'
;MKKPKMERARQMGKPRVVFPYTEAGLGHIMPMNSIADEFERLYGDKVEIVRSMFFSETDDEKLKEYQKKLSEAVRNYNKHPAVGFFATFNMDFWGTDISSWGAMVYIGKGADKRGVAHMTELKPDLVVSTHWATNYYAMKMKDRPLTAMYCPDAKINTLFRYPCDLALTSMPTGYRRAMKMHRIRFNQNNLKLVPFLIRKQAFEVGADKKSLRRSLGLDENKFTVFVANGGFGVGKAKPMCEELLNRDLPINLIVVCGKNEELYKYLSGLQSKGNTVYQPLGLVDNIMELLACSDICCGKSGA
;
A
#
# COMPACT_ATOMS: atom_id res chain seq x y z
N MET A 1 -7.68 7.53 36.13
CA MET A 1 -7.17 7.87 34.79
C MET A 1 -5.65 7.92 34.84
N LYS A 2 -4.95 6.98 34.17
CA LYS A 2 -3.48 7.05 34.07
C LYS A 2 -3.13 8.19 33.10
N LYS A 3 -2.33 9.16 33.56
CA LYS A 3 -1.82 10.25 32.71
C LYS A 3 -1.19 9.67 31.44
N PRO A 4 -1.43 10.26 30.28
CA PRO A 4 -0.96 9.69 29.02
C PRO A 4 0.56 9.60 28.97
N LYS A 5 1.09 8.54 28.38
CA LYS A 5 2.52 8.25 28.19
C LYS A 5 3.32 9.39 27.52
N MET A 6 2.67 10.34 26.84
CA MET A 6 3.27 11.54 26.28
C MET A 6 3.96 12.47 27.32
N GLU A 7 3.50 12.46 28.57
CA GLU A 7 4.21 13.24 29.61
C GLU A 7 5.55 12.61 30.02
N ARG A 8 5.68 11.27 29.94
CA ARG A 8 6.94 10.57 30.15
C ARG A 8 7.97 10.83 29.04
N ALA A 9 7.54 10.90 27.79
CA ALA A 9 8.40 11.14 26.64
C ALA A 9 9.04 12.55 26.67
N ARG A 10 8.34 13.54 27.21
CA ARG A 10 8.90 14.91 27.38
C ARG A 10 10.11 15.01 28.33
N GLN A 11 10.31 14.02 29.20
CA GLN A 11 11.43 13.95 30.12
C GLN A 11 12.66 13.20 29.57
N MET A 12 12.52 12.45 28.44
CA MET A 12 13.55 11.56 27.91
C MET A 12 14.06 11.92 26.50
N GLY A 13 13.73 13.11 25.97
CA GLY A 13 14.08 13.52 24.61
C GLY A 13 12.86 13.61 23.68
N LYS A 14 13.11 13.71 22.35
CA LYS A 14 12.00 13.75 21.36
C LYS A 14 11.24 12.42 21.34
N PRO A 15 9.89 12.43 21.34
CA PRO A 15 9.11 11.22 21.17
C PRO A 15 9.45 10.52 19.84
N ARG A 16 9.57 9.19 19.87
CA ARG A 16 9.90 8.39 18.70
C ARG A 16 8.65 7.87 18.00
N VAL A 17 8.47 8.26 16.75
CA VAL A 17 7.38 7.81 15.88
C VAL A 17 7.94 6.82 14.87
N VAL A 18 7.46 5.58 14.95
CA VAL A 18 7.89 4.51 14.05
C VAL A 18 6.84 4.27 12.98
N PHE A 19 7.28 4.27 11.73
CA PHE A 19 6.52 3.97 10.53
C PHE A 19 6.99 2.62 9.96
N PRO A 20 6.48 1.50 10.49
CA PRO A 20 6.86 0.18 10.02
C PRO A 20 6.04 -0.18 8.76
N TYR A 21 6.71 -0.58 7.69
CA TYR A 21 6.08 -1.03 6.47
C TYR A 21 6.57 -2.39 6.02
N THR A 22 5.82 -3.00 5.12
CA THR A 22 6.09 -4.34 4.62
C THR A 22 6.05 -4.33 3.10
N GLU A 23 6.84 -5.17 2.46
CA GLU A 23 6.81 -5.36 1.00
C GLU A 23 5.63 -6.25 0.56
N ALA A 24 4.44 -6.01 1.10
CA ALA A 24 3.22 -6.70 0.69
C ALA A 24 2.56 -6.07 -0.55
N GLY A 25 3.31 -5.23 -1.27
CA GLY A 25 2.86 -4.47 -2.44
C GLY A 25 2.95 -2.96 -2.23
N LEU A 26 2.94 -2.20 -3.32
CA LEU A 26 3.05 -0.73 -3.29
C LEU A 26 1.87 -0.06 -2.59
N GLY A 27 0.70 -0.72 -2.52
CA GLY A 27 -0.50 -0.20 -1.87
C GLY A 27 -0.34 0.09 -0.37
N HIS A 28 0.60 -0.56 0.31
CA HIS A 28 0.91 -0.30 1.72
C HIS A 28 2.10 0.65 1.91
N ILE A 29 3.08 0.59 1.00
CA ILE A 29 4.29 1.39 1.07
C ILE A 29 4.00 2.87 0.74
N MET A 30 3.23 3.11 -0.33
CA MET A 30 2.99 4.48 -0.79
C MET A 30 2.18 5.34 0.19
N PRO A 31 1.06 4.87 0.75
CA PRO A 31 0.35 5.61 1.79
C PRO A 31 1.21 5.85 3.03
N MET A 32 2.02 4.87 3.44
CA MET A 32 2.90 5.01 4.59
C MET A 32 3.94 6.11 4.36
N ASN A 33 4.60 6.12 3.19
CA ASN A 33 5.55 7.17 2.86
C ASN A 33 4.87 8.55 2.82
N SER A 34 3.69 8.66 2.22
CA SER A 34 2.94 9.93 2.18
C SER A 34 2.59 10.44 3.58
N ILE A 35 2.21 9.56 4.51
CA ILE A 35 1.93 9.93 5.89
C ILE A 35 3.24 10.35 6.60
N ALA A 36 4.31 9.56 6.43
CA ALA A 36 5.58 9.82 7.09
C ALA A 36 6.23 11.13 6.60
N ASP A 37 6.19 11.41 5.29
CA ASP A 37 6.70 12.65 4.68
C ASP A 37 5.98 13.88 5.25
N GLU A 38 4.65 13.82 5.33
CA GLU A 38 3.86 14.92 5.83
C GLU A 38 4.02 15.07 7.36
N PHE A 39 4.16 13.96 8.07
CA PHE A 39 4.43 13.97 9.50
C PHE A 39 5.80 14.58 9.81
N GLU A 40 6.81 14.26 9.00
CA GLU A 40 8.16 14.85 9.08
C GLU A 40 8.14 16.34 8.78
N ARG A 41 7.41 16.76 7.74
CA ARG A 41 7.24 18.18 7.39
C ARG A 41 6.61 18.99 8.52
N LEU A 42 5.61 18.42 9.23
CA LEU A 42 4.85 19.12 10.25
C LEU A 42 5.49 19.04 11.65
N TYR A 43 6.18 17.96 11.95
CA TYR A 43 6.60 17.62 13.32
C TYR A 43 8.06 17.15 13.44
N GLY A 44 8.86 17.14 12.37
CA GLY A 44 10.22 16.60 12.39
C GLY A 44 11.16 17.33 13.38
N ASP A 45 10.85 18.58 13.70
CA ASP A 45 11.54 19.34 14.77
C ASP A 45 11.19 18.84 16.19
N LYS A 46 10.02 18.22 16.39
CA LYS A 46 9.44 17.83 17.67
C LYS A 46 9.54 16.36 18.00
N VAL A 47 9.70 15.51 16.99
CA VAL A 47 9.72 14.05 17.12
C VAL A 47 10.91 13.44 16.39
N GLU A 48 11.30 12.25 16.80
CA GLU A 48 12.23 11.39 16.04
C GLU A 48 11.41 10.48 15.14
N ILE A 49 11.67 10.52 13.82
CA ILE A 49 10.96 9.71 12.84
C ILE A 49 11.83 8.54 12.42
N VAL A 50 11.29 7.32 12.57
CA VAL A 50 11.93 6.08 12.17
C VAL A 50 11.07 5.40 11.11
N ARG A 51 11.58 5.27 9.88
CA ARG A 51 10.97 4.47 8.81
C ARG A 51 11.67 3.13 8.79
N SER A 52 10.92 2.03 8.82
CA SER A 52 11.51 0.69 8.88
C SER A 52 10.81 -0.25 7.92
N MET A 53 11.58 -0.88 7.04
CA MET A 53 11.15 -2.07 6.28
C MET A 53 11.15 -3.26 7.24
N PHE A 54 10.14 -3.32 8.06
CA PHE A 54 10.05 -4.05 9.32
C PHE A 54 10.56 -5.49 9.27
N PHE A 55 10.27 -6.21 8.20
CA PHE A 55 10.69 -7.61 8.07
C PHE A 55 11.98 -7.80 7.27
N SER A 56 12.45 -6.78 6.58
CA SER A 56 13.67 -6.87 5.75
C SER A 56 14.87 -6.21 6.44
N GLU A 57 14.65 -5.11 7.16
CA GLU A 57 15.66 -4.36 7.92
C GLU A 57 15.78 -4.89 9.35
N THR A 58 16.20 -6.14 9.47
CA THR A 58 16.40 -6.82 10.75
C THR A 58 17.48 -7.90 10.58
N ASP A 59 18.20 -8.23 11.64
CA ASP A 59 19.16 -9.35 11.65
C ASP A 59 18.47 -10.70 11.86
N ASP A 60 17.16 -10.73 12.12
CA ASP A 60 16.40 -11.95 12.35
C ASP A 60 16.00 -12.63 11.03
N GLU A 61 16.69 -13.71 10.69
CA GLU A 61 16.45 -14.51 9.47
C GLU A 61 15.01 -15.07 9.39
N LYS A 62 14.35 -15.30 10.53
CA LYS A 62 12.96 -15.78 10.55
C LYS A 62 11.98 -14.67 10.12
N LEU A 63 12.25 -13.43 10.48
CA LEU A 63 11.45 -12.29 10.01
C LEU A 63 11.65 -12.04 8.51
N LYS A 64 12.89 -12.17 8.00
CA LYS A 64 13.18 -12.11 6.56
C LYS A 64 12.47 -13.23 5.79
N GLU A 65 12.51 -14.48 6.33
CA GLU A 65 11.78 -15.61 5.75
C GLU A 65 10.27 -15.34 5.72
N TYR A 66 9.73 -14.73 6.79
CA TYR A 66 8.33 -14.31 6.83
C TYR A 66 7.99 -13.30 5.74
N GLN A 67 8.84 -12.28 5.52
CA GLN A 67 8.66 -11.32 4.44
C GLN A 67 8.58 -12.02 3.07
N LYS A 68 9.49 -12.97 2.81
CA LYS A 68 9.49 -13.72 1.57
C LYS A 68 8.17 -14.50 1.37
N LYS A 69 7.72 -15.21 2.41
CA LYS A 69 6.44 -15.94 2.38
C LYS A 69 5.23 -15.02 2.19
N LEU A 70 5.24 -13.85 2.82
CA LEU A 70 4.18 -12.85 2.65
C LEU A 70 4.12 -12.35 1.21
N SER A 71 5.27 -12.02 0.62
CA SER A 71 5.37 -11.59 -0.78
C SER A 71 4.93 -12.67 -1.77
N GLU A 72 5.29 -13.94 -1.51
CA GLU A 72 4.84 -15.09 -2.29
C GLU A 72 3.32 -15.31 -2.15
N ALA A 73 2.78 -15.22 -0.94
CA ALA A 73 1.34 -15.34 -0.70
C ALA A 73 0.54 -14.27 -1.46
N VAL A 74 0.98 -13.02 -1.42
CA VAL A 74 0.36 -11.91 -2.17
C VAL A 74 0.44 -12.16 -3.68
N ARG A 75 1.55 -12.67 -4.19
CA ARG A 75 1.74 -13.01 -5.59
C ARG A 75 0.78 -14.14 -6.02
N ASN A 76 0.68 -15.21 -5.22
CA ASN A 76 -0.21 -16.33 -5.48
C ASN A 76 -1.69 -15.92 -5.41
N TYR A 77 -2.03 -15.08 -4.46
CA TYR A 77 -3.36 -14.48 -4.32
C TYR A 77 -3.77 -13.71 -5.59
N ASN A 78 -2.85 -12.94 -6.15
CA ASN A 78 -3.10 -12.22 -7.39
C ASN A 78 -3.20 -13.13 -8.64
N LYS A 79 -2.49 -14.27 -8.64
CA LYS A 79 -2.57 -15.26 -9.74
C LYS A 79 -3.85 -16.10 -9.69
N HIS A 80 -4.39 -16.37 -8.50
CA HIS A 80 -5.54 -17.23 -8.25
C HIS A 80 -6.65 -16.52 -7.46
N PRO A 81 -7.47 -15.67 -8.11
CA PRO A 81 -8.48 -14.87 -7.42
C PRO A 81 -9.48 -15.67 -6.57
N ALA A 82 -9.81 -16.89 -6.97
CA ALA A 82 -10.69 -17.77 -6.21
C ALA A 82 -10.10 -18.16 -4.85
N VAL A 83 -8.81 -18.51 -4.82
CA VAL A 83 -8.10 -18.81 -3.55
C VAL A 83 -8.11 -17.60 -2.63
N GLY A 84 -7.90 -16.43 -3.22
CA GLY A 84 -7.97 -15.17 -2.51
C GLY A 84 -9.33 -14.89 -1.90
N PHE A 85 -10.39 -15.12 -2.66
CA PHE A 85 -11.76 -14.95 -2.18
C PHE A 85 -12.04 -15.87 -0.98
N PHE A 86 -11.72 -17.16 -1.07
CA PHE A 86 -11.92 -18.11 0.03
C PHE A 86 -11.11 -17.76 1.28
N ALA A 87 -9.85 -17.35 1.13
CA ALA A 87 -9.02 -16.93 2.26
C ALA A 87 -9.62 -15.71 2.96
N THR A 88 -10.03 -14.68 2.21
CA THR A 88 -10.66 -13.49 2.78
C THR A 88 -12.00 -13.81 3.44
N PHE A 89 -12.81 -14.66 2.83
CA PHE A 89 -14.10 -15.10 3.40
C PHE A 89 -13.90 -15.80 4.75
N ASN A 90 -12.96 -16.74 4.83
CA ASN A 90 -12.66 -17.42 6.09
C ASN A 90 -12.15 -16.45 7.17
N MET A 91 -11.24 -15.53 6.83
CA MET A 91 -10.77 -14.52 7.77
C MET A 91 -11.92 -13.65 8.31
N ASP A 92 -12.83 -13.24 7.44
CA ASP A 92 -14.00 -12.43 7.82
C ASP A 92 -14.99 -13.20 8.70
N PHE A 93 -15.07 -14.52 8.53
CA PHE A 93 -15.99 -15.39 9.28
C PHE A 93 -15.54 -15.65 10.72
N TRP A 94 -14.25 -15.95 10.94
CA TRP A 94 -13.73 -16.35 12.25
C TRP A 94 -13.56 -15.21 13.26
N GLY A 95 -13.61 -13.97 12.80
CA GLY A 95 -13.47 -12.79 13.68
C GLY A 95 -12.03 -12.33 13.87
N THR A 96 -11.87 -11.16 14.49
CA THR A 96 -10.61 -10.40 14.44
C THR A 96 -9.45 -11.06 15.18
N ASP A 97 -9.67 -11.48 16.43
CA ASP A 97 -8.59 -12.01 17.27
C ASP A 97 -8.12 -13.38 16.77
N ILE A 98 -9.08 -14.24 16.40
CA ILE A 98 -8.80 -15.58 15.87
C ILE A 98 -8.14 -15.50 14.50
N SER A 99 -8.64 -14.64 13.62
CA SER A 99 -8.05 -14.51 12.27
C SER A 99 -6.66 -13.89 12.28
N SER A 100 -6.39 -12.93 13.16
CA SER A 100 -5.05 -12.34 13.32
C SER A 100 -4.08 -13.35 13.92
N TRP A 101 -4.52 -14.08 14.94
CA TRP A 101 -3.74 -15.18 15.53
C TRP A 101 -3.49 -16.29 14.51
N GLY A 102 -4.51 -16.76 13.81
CA GLY A 102 -4.41 -17.78 12.79
C GLY A 102 -3.48 -17.39 11.65
N ALA A 103 -3.56 -16.14 11.17
CA ALA A 103 -2.65 -15.63 10.15
C ALA A 103 -1.20 -15.59 10.66
N MET A 104 -0.96 -15.19 11.94
CA MET A 104 0.38 -15.19 12.52
C MET A 104 0.93 -16.60 12.73
N VAL A 105 0.12 -17.53 13.19
CA VAL A 105 0.55 -18.93 13.41
C VAL A 105 0.78 -19.65 12.09
N TYR A 106 -0.12 -19.49 11.12
CA TYR A 106 -0.06 -20.21 9.85
C TYR A 106 1.02 -19.67 8.92
N ILE A 107 1.08 -18.34 8.76
CA ILE A 107 2.06 -17.69 7.89
C ILE A 107 3.38 -17.49 8.61
N GLY A 108 3.33 -17.16 9.89
CA GLY A 108 4.46 -16.68 10.67
C GLY A 108 5.27 -17.72 11.40
N LYS A 109 4.75 -18.92 11.70
CA LYS A 109 5.45 -20.01 12.43
C LYS A 109 6.50 -19.54 13.47
N GLY A 110 6.09 -18.70 14.43
CA GLY A 110 6.95 -18.14 15.48
C GLY A 110 7.49 -16.72 15.19
N ALA A 111 7.08 -16.09 14.09
CA ALA A 111 7.40 -14.68 13.83
C ALA A 111 6.68 -13.72 14.80
N ASP A 112 5.62 -14.15 15.48
CA ASP A 112 4.87 -13.35 16.44
C ASP A 112 5.74 -12.82 17.58
N LYS A 113 6.46 -13.69 18.28
CA LYS A 113 7.38 -13.30 19.38
C LYS A 113 8.55 -12.46 18.87
N ARG A 114 9.11 -12.82 17.71
CA ARG A 114 10.24 -12.11 17.08
C ARG A 114 9.83 -10.74 16.58
N GLY A 115 8.66 -10.62 15.97
CA GLY A 115 8.11 -9.33 15.55
C GLY A 115 7.83 -8.41 16.74
N VAL A 116 7.34 -8.93 17.87
CA VAL A 116 7.19 -8.14 19.10
C VAL A 116 8.55 -7.71 19.65
N ALA A 117 9.56 -8.60 19.64
CA ALA A 117 10.91 -8.27 20.09
C ALA A 117 11.52 -7.16 19.22
N HIS A 118 11.48 -7.32 17.90
CA HIS A 118 11.99 -6.32 16.96
C HIS A 118 11.26 -4.97 17.08
N MET A 119 9.93 -4.96 17.23
CA MET A 119 9.17 -3.73 17.50
C MET A 119 9.59 -3.08 18.82
N THR A 120 9.95 -3.90 19.83
CA THR A 120 10.42 -3.39 21.14
C THR A 120 11.81 -2.75 21.03
N GLU A 121 12.69 -3.29 20.19
CA GLU A 121 14.03 -2.74 19.90
C GLU A 121 13.94 -1.36 19.25
N LEU A 122 12.92 -1.12 18.43
CA LEU A 122 12.67 0.19 17.82
C LEU A 122 12.23 1.26 18.84
N LYS A 123 11.84 0.87 20.06
CA LYS A 123 11.44 1.76 21.18
C LYS A 123 10.42 2.83 20.79
N PRO A 124 9.28 2.48 20.16
CA PRO A 124 8.32 3.47 19.70
C PRO A 124 7.51 4.08 20.86
N ASP A 125 7.24 5.38 20.80
CA ASP A 125 6.19 6.04 21.57
C ASP A 125 4.86 6.04 20.81
N LEU A 126 4.94 6.14 19.46
CA LEU A 126 3.82 6.00 18.53
C LEU A 126 4.24 5.10 17.38
N VAL A 127 3.36 4.18 17.01
CA VAL A 127 3.46 3.37 15.78
C VAL A 127 2.36 3.78 14.83
N VAL A 128 2.74 4.17 13.60
CA VAL A 128 1.80 4.46 12.52
C VAL A 128 1.94 3.40 11.45
N SER A 129 0.96 2.52 11.33
CA SER A 129 1.00 1.35 10.45
C SER A 129 0.04 1.48 9.28
N THR A 130 0.45 0.98 8.12
CA THR A 130 -0.43 0.73 6.97
C THR A 130 -0.66 -0.76 6.75
N HIS A 131 -0.06 -1.62 7.58
CA HIS A 131 -0.20 -3.06 7.53
C HIS A 131 -0.62 -3.63 8.89
N TRP A 132 -1.58 -4.55 8.89
CA TRP A 132 -2.15 -5.13 10.11
C TRP A 132 -1.13 -5.83 11.01
N ALA A 133 -0.13 -6.52 10.43
CA ALA A 133 0.85 -7.28 11.20
C ALA A 133 1.72 -6.39 12.10
N THR A 134 2.18 -5.24 11.60
CA THR A 134 3.00 -4.32 12.38
C THR A 134 2.19 -3.64 13.50
N ASN A 135 0.91 -3.37 13.26
CA ASN A 135 -0.02 -2.95 14.31
C ASN A 135 -0.20 -4.06 15.37
N TYR A 136 -0.36 -5.32 14.93
CA TYR A 136 -0.49 -6.46 15.84
C TYR A 136 0.71 -6.57 16.78
N TYR A 137 1.94 -6.44 16.28
CA TYR A 137 3.15 -6.49 17.12
C TYR A 137 3.21 -5.33 18.11
N ALA A 138 2.93 -4.12 17.69
CA ALA A 138 2.89 -2.95 18.58
C ALA A 138 1.88 -3.13 19.72
N MET A 139 0.70 -3.69 19.40
CA MET A 139 -0.35 -3.97 20.38
C MET A 139 -0.01 -5.09 21.38
N LYS A 140 0.94 -5.97 21.04
CA LYS A 140 1.38 -7.09 21.90
C LYS A 140 2.61 -6.75 22.77
N MET A 141 3.22 -5.60 22.60
CA MET A 141 4.33 -5.17 23.45
C MET A 141 3.90 -5.02 24.91
N LYS A 142 4.79 -5.36 25.84
CA LYS A 142 4.58 -5.18 27.29
C LYS A 142 4.37 -3.69 27.62
N ASP A 143 5.28 -2.85 27.13
CA ASP A 143 5.18 -1.39 27.21
C ASP A 143 4.61 -0.85 25.90
N ARG A 144 3.31 -1.05 25.75
CA ARG A 144 2.58 -0.77 24.52
C ARG A 144 2.67 0.72 24.13
N PRO A 145 3.13 1.07 22.91
CA PRO A 145 3.09 2.43 22.39
C PRO A 145 1.64 2.85 22.08
N LEU A 146 1.44 4.13 21.73
CA LEU A 146 0.25 4.55 21.01
C LEU A 146 0.29 3.93 19.60
N THR A 147 -0.89 3.61 19.06
CA THR A 147 -0.99 2.99 17.73
C THR A 147 -2.01 3.70 16.85
N ALA A 148 -1.60 4.04 15.65
CA ALA A 148 -2.46 4.51 14.58
C ALA A 148 -2.33 3.56 13.39
N MET A 149 -3.46 3.16 12.80
CA MET A 149 -3.47 2.27 11.66
C MET A 149 -4.29 2.89 10.52
N TYR A 150 -3.68 3.07 9.37
CA TYR A 150 -4.36 3.46 8.15
C TYR A 150 -4.63 2.22 7.28
N CYS A 151 -5.89 1.97 6.95
CA CYS A 151 -6.28 0.92 6.03
C CYS A 151 -6.37 1.51 4.60
N PRO A 152 -5.46 1.14 3.69
CA PRO A 152 -5.47 1.64 2.32
C PRO A 152 -6.53 0.96 1.44
N ASP A 153 -7.08 -0.18 1.89
CA ASP A 153 -8.00 -0.98 1.11
C ASP A 153 -9.43 -0.40 1.10
N ALA A 154 -10.10 -0.54 -0.03
CA ALA A 154 -11.51 -0.14 -0.17
C ALA A 154 -12.44 -0.93 0.78
N LYS A 155 -12.04 -2.14 1.13
CA LYS A 155 -12.76 -3.01 2.04
C LYS A 155 -11.89 -3.32 3.25
N ILE A 156 -12.24 -2.79 4.41
CA ILE A 156 -11.58 -3.16 5.65
C ILE A 156 -11.86 -4.64 5.92
N ASN A 157 -10.85 -5.48 5.76
CA ASN A 157 -10.91 -6.89 6.11
C ASN A 157 -10.69 -7.09 7.62
N THR A 158 -10.89 -8.31 8.10
CA THR A 158 -10.84 -8.65 9.52
C THR A 158 -9.49 -8.32 10.17
N LEU A 159 -8.38 -8.48 9.45
CA LEU A 159 -7.04 -8.23 9.99
C LEU A 159 -6.83 -6.74 10.32
N PHE A 160 -7.33 -5.84 9.47
CA PHE A 160 -7.28 -4.39 9.73
C PHE A 160 -8.22 -3.92 10.85
N ARG A 161 -9.08 -4.81 11.34
CA ARG A 161 -9.98 -4.54 12.47
C ARG A 161 -9.38 -4.94 13.82
N TYR A 162 -8.13 -5.41 13.83
CA TYR A 162 -7.42 -5.67 15.07
C TYR A 162 -7.30 -4.39 15.90
N PRO A 163 -7.47 -4.46 17.23
CA PRO A 163 -7.47 -3.28 18.09
C PRO A 163 -6.27 -2.36 17.87
N CYS A 164 -6.53 -1.06 17.86
CA CYS A 164 -5.55 0.02 17.86
C CYS A 164 -6.17 1.24 18.54
N ASP A 165 -5.37 2.25 18.89
CA ASP A 165 -5.89 3.45 19.53
C ASP A 165 -6.63 4.34 18.52
N LEU A 166 -6.12 4.42 17.28
CA LEU A 166 -6.75 5.15 16.19
C LEU A 166 -6.68 4.35 14.89
N ALA A 167 -7.82 4.10 14.27
CA ALA A 167 -7.90 3.53 12.93
C ALA A 167 -8.41 4.58 11.95
N LEU A 168 -7.79 4.61 10.77
CA LEU A 168 -8.09 5.54 9.68
C LEU A 168 -8.46 4.76 8.43
N THR A 169 -9.46 5.22 7.70
CA THR A 169 -9.82 4.72 6.37
C THR A 169 -10.31 5.85 5.50
N SER A 170 -10.03 5.78 4.22
CA SER A 170 -10.51 6.77 3.24
C SER A 170 -11.75 6.32 2.48
N MET A 171 -12.21 5.08 2.71
CA MET A 171 -13.35 4.53 1.98
C MET A 171 -14.62 4.48 2.84
N PRO A 172 -15.68 5.21 2.44
CA PRO A 172 -16.96 5.22 3.18
C PRO A 172 -17.58 3.83 3.33
N THR A 173 -17.38 2.95 2.35
CA THR A 173 -17.84 1.55 2.40
C THR A 173 -17.08 0.76 3.47
N GLY A 174 -15.76 0.92 3.55
CA GLY A 174 -14.91 0.32 4.58
C GLY A 174 -15.27 0.81 5.97
N TYR A 175 -15.46 2.12 6.12
CA TYR A 175 -15.90 2.73 7.37
C TYR A 175 -17.25 2.16 7.85
N ARG A 176 -18.28 2.18 7.00
CA ARG A 176 -19.61 1.65 7.33
C ARG A 176 -19.58 0.17 7.69
N ARG A 177 -18.77 -0.62 6.98
CA ARG A 177 -18.58 -2.04 7.27
C ARG A 177 -17.93 -2.25 8.63
N ALA A 178 -16.85 -1.53 8.93
CA ALA A 178 -16.16 -1.63 10.20
C ALA A 178 -17.06 -1.26 11.39
N MET A 179 -17.89 -0.22 11.24
CA MET A 179 -18.84 0.21 12.27
C MET A 179 -20.00 -0.76 12.52
N LYS A 180 -20.40 -1.57 11.52
CA LYS A 180 -21.53 -2.50 11.63
C LYS A 180 -21.19 -3.86 12.26
N MET A 181 -19.91 -4.21 12.35
CA MET A 181 -19.54 -5.55 12.81
C MET A 181 -19.42 -5.61 14.32
N HIS A 182 -20.35 -6.31 14.97
CA HIS A 182 -20.50 -6.43 16.43
C HIS A 182 -19.29 -7.01 17.18
N ARG A 183 -18.37 -7.67 16.48
CA ARG A 183 -17.17 -8.26 17.07
C ARG A 183 -15.95 -7.34 17.02
N ILE A 184 -16.11 -6.10 16.58
CA ILE A 184 -15.03 -5.16 16.40
C ILE A 184 -15.07 -4.10 17.49
N ARG A 185 -13.89 -3.80 18.01
CA ARG A 185 -13.70 -2.78 19.04
C ARG A 185 -13.62 -1.35 18.47
N PHE A 186 -14.13 -1.15 17.25
CA PHE A 186 -14.18 0.18 16.65
C PHE A 186 -15.49 0.88 16.99
N ASN A 187 -15.36 2.16 17.27
CA ASN A 187 -16.45 3.09 17.47
C ASN A 187 -16.09 4.45 16.88
N GLN A 188 -16.97 5.42 16.97
CA GLN A 188 -16.73 6.77 16.42
C GLN A 188 -15.53 7.50 17.04
N ASN A 189 -15.02 7.07 18.19
CA ASN A 189 -13.88 7.70 18.83
C ASN A 189 -12.54 7.21 18.24
N ASN A 190 -12.45 5.92 17.90
CA ASN A 190 -11.21 5.29 17.46
C ASN A 190 -11.17 4.89 15.97
N LEU A 191 -12.27 5.02 15.22
CA LEU A 191 -12.29 4.88 13.76
C LEU A 191 -12.71 6.19 13.11
N LYS A 192 -11.87 6.71 12.21
CA LYS A 192 -12.14 7.94 11.47
C LYS A 192 -12.13 7.70 9.98
N LEU A 193 -13.10 8.33 9.30
CA LEU A 193 -13.07 8.49 7.85
C LEU A 193 -12.25 9.75 7.53
N VAL A 194 -11.19 9.56 6.75
CA VAL A 194 -10.29 10.64 6.34
C VAL A 194 -10.29 10.77 4.81
N PRO A 195 -9.89 11.91 4.24
CA PRO A 195 -9.69 12.03 2.80
C PRO A 195 -8.72 10.98 2.25
N PHE A 196 -8.86 10.64 0.97
CA PHE A 196 -7.95 9.71 0.31
C PHE A 196 -6.54 10.32 0.29
N LEU A 197 -5.55 9.50 0.61
CA LEU A 197 -4.14 9.94 0.58
C LEU A 197 -3.68 10.05 -0.87
N ILE A 198 -3.22 11.23 -1.24
CA ILE A 198 -2.69 11.55 -2.56
C ILE A 198 -1.23 11.95 -2.38
N ARG A 199 -0.36 11.45 -3.23
CA ARG A 199 1.06 11.81 -3.19
C ARG A 199 1.25 13.29 -3.50
N LYS A 200 2.21 13.93 -2.81
CA LYS A 200 2.55 15.34 -3.05
C LYS A 200 2.86 15.62 -4.52
N GLN A 201 3.58 14.73 -5.18
CA GLN A 201 3.93 14.83 -6.59
C GLN A 201 2.72 15.00 -7.52
N ALA A 202 1.54 14.46 -7.14
CA ALA A 202 0.32 14.65 -7.94
C ALA A 202 -0.16 16.10 -7.99
N PHE A 203 0.23 16.94 -7.03
CA PHE A 203 -0.06 18.36 -6.98
C PHE A 203 1.04 19.22 -7.63
N GLU A 204 2.22 18.67 -7.83
CA GLU A 204 3.40 19.35 -8.39
C GLU A 204 3.52 19.16 -9.91
N VAL A 205 2.85 18.16 -10.46
CA VAL A 205 2.85 17.91 -11.92
C VAL A 205 2.08 19.01 -12.64
N GLY A 206 2.69 19.56 -13.67
CA GLY A 206 2.08 20.59 -14.52
C GLY A 206 0.76 20.12 -15.16
N ALA A 207 -0.18 21.03 -15.30
CA ALA A 207 -1.51 20.75 -15.85
C ALA A 207 -1.55 20.74 -17.40
N ASP A 208 -0.51 21.19 -18.08
CA ASP A 208 -0.48 21.23 -19.56
C ASP A 208 -0.14 19.84 -20.14
N LYS A 209 -1.20 19.12 -20.50
CA LYS A 209 -1.11 17.80 -21.11
C LYS A 209 -0.28 17.75 -22.40
N LYS A 210 -0.36 18.80 -23.23
CA LYS A 210 0.37 18.83 -24.50
C LYS A 210 1.88 18.94 -24.27
N SER A 211 2.29 19.80 -23.36
CA SER A 211 3.69 19.93 -22.97
C SER A 211 4.23 18.64 -22.37
N LEU A 212 3.47 18.00 -21.47
CA LEU A 212 3.83 16.71 -20.89
C LEU A 212 3.95 15.60 -21.94
N ARG A 213 3.01 15.54 -22.91
CA ARG A 213 3.10 14.56 -24.02
C ARG A 213 4.37 14.76 -24.83
N ARG A 214 4.69 16.01 -25.22
CA ARG A 214 5.93 16.30 -25.94
C ARG A 214 7.18 15.89 -25.18
N SER A 215 7.26 16.22 -23.87
CA SER A 215 8.42 15.85 -23.04
C SER A 215 8.59 14.34 -22.87
N LEU A 216 7.49 13.58 -22.98
CA LEU A 216 7.46 12.13 -22.91
C LEU A 216 7.64 11.43 -24.27
N GLY A 217 7.84 12.19 -25.36
CA GLY A 217 8.00 11.64 -26.71
C GLY A 217 6.68 11.14 -27.35
N LEU A 218 5.55 11.64 -26.87
CA LEU A 218 4.22 11.31 -27.37
C LEU A 218 3.72 12.37 -28.35
N ASP A 219 2.74 12.02 -29.19
CA ASP A 219 2.05 13.01 -30.02
C ASP A 219 1.14 13.87 -29.13
N GLU A 220 1.36 15.17 -29.15
CA GLU A 220 0.67 16.13 -28.27
C GLU A 220 -0.84 16.23 -28.54
N ASN A 221 -1.28 15.90 -29.75
CA ASN A 221 -2.66 16.06 -30.21
C ASN A 221 -3.47 14.76 -30.16
N LYS A 222 -2.81 13.61 -29.96
CA LYS A 222 -3.49 12.31 -29.88
C LYS A 222 -4.11 12.08 -28.51
N PHE A 223 -5.27 11.42 -28.51
CA PHE A 223 -5.88 10.90 -27.29
C PHE A 223 -4.94 9.89 -26.60
N THR A 224 -4.70 10.07 -25.33
CA THR A 224 -3.68 9.31 -24.60
C THR A 224 -4.32 8.32 -23.64
N VAL A 225 -4.07 7.04 -23.89
CA VAL A 225 -4.51 5.91 -23.07
C VAL A 225 -3.35 5.43 -22.21
N PHE A 226 -3.54 5.44 -20.90
CA PHE A 226 -2.58 4.90 -19.93
C PHE A 226 -3.07 3.56 -19.41
N VAL A 227 -2.23 2.55 -19.48
CA VAL A 227 -2.52 1.20 -18.97
C VAL A 227 -1.49 0.82 -17.90
N ALA A 228 -1.96 0.54 -16.68
CA ALA A 228 -1.09 0.06 -15.61
C ALA A 228 -1.82 -0.93 -14.69
N ASN A 229 -1.15 -2.00 -14.31
CA ASN A 229 -1.67 -3.05 -13.44
C ASN A 229 -0.97 -3.12 -12.09
N GLY A 230 -0.61 -1.94 -11.56
CA GLY A 230 0.12 -1.80 -10.30
C GLY A 230 1.59 -2.19 -10.39
N GLY A 231 2.33 -2.07 -9.28
CA GLY A 231 3.79 -2.25 -9.24
C GLY A 231 4.29 -3.64 -9.63
N PHE A 232 3.46 -4.66 -9.56
CA PHE A 232 3.79 -6.03 -9.98
C PHE A 232 3.26 -6.40 -11.39
N GLY A 233 2.62 -5.48 -12.10
CA GLY A 233 2.12 -5.72 -13.46
C GLY A 233 1.11 -6.86 -13.56
N VAL A 234 0.29 -7.08 -12.53
CA VAL A 234 -0.69 -8.18 -12.50
C VAL A 234 -2.05 -7.69 -12.96
N GLY A 235 -2.57 -8.26 -14.06
CA GLY A 235 -3.89 -7.91 -14.59
C GLY A 235 -4.02 -8.22 -16.08
N LYS A 236 -4.97 -7.56 -16.75
CA LYS A 236 -5.31 -7.80 -18.15
C LYS A 236 -4.63 -6.80 -19.12
N ALA A 237 -3.45 -6.27 -18.79
CA ALA A 237 -2.74 -5.35 -19.69
C ALA A 237 -2.43 -6.00 -21.03
N LYS A 238 -1.96 -7.26 -21.03
CA LYS A 238 -1.62 -7.98 -22.25
C LYS A 238 -2.75 -8.01 -23.28
N PRO A 239 -3.92 -8.63 -23.02
CA PRO A 239 -5.00 -8.69 -24.02
C PRO A 239 -5.54 -7.30 -24.38
N MET A 240 -5.52 -6.34 -23.47
CA MET A 240 -5.97 -4.98 -23.75
C MET A 240 -5.02 -4.28 -24.75
N CYS A 241 -3.71 -4.42 -24.55
CA CYS A 241 -2.72 -3.82 -25.44
C CYS A 241 -2.75 -4.47 -26.82
N GLU A 242 -2.85 -5.81 -26.90
CA GLU A 242 -2.98 -6.53 -28.16
C GLU A 242 -4.20 -6.04 -28.96
N GLU A 243 -5.35 -5.90 -28.30
CA GLU A 243 -6.58 -5.42 -28.95
C GLU A 243 -6.44 -3.98 -29.44
N LEU A 244 -5.88 -3.08 -28.62
CA LEU A 244 -5.71 -1.66 -29.02
C LEU A 244 -4.69 -1.51 -30.16
N LEU A 245 -3.58 -2.28 -30.13
CA LEU A 245 -2.55 -2.22 -31.17
C LEU A 245 -2.99 -2.83 -32.49
N ASN A 246 -3.93 -3.78 -32.48
CA ASN A 246 -4.49 -4.38 -33.68
C ASN A 246 -5.51 -3.45 -34.39
N ARG A 247 -5.99 -2.41 -33.71
CA ARG A 247 -6.90 -1.40 -34.26
C ARG A 247 -6.08 -0.18 -34.67
N ASP A 248 -6.19 0.26 -35.88
CA ASP A 248 -5.53 1.49 -36.36
C ASP A 248 -6.18 2.73 -35.71
N LEU A 249 -5.85 2.97 -34.44
CA LEU A 249 -6.38 4.10 -33.66
C LEU A 249 -5.37 5.23 -33.60
N PRO A 250 -5.79 6.49 -33.82
CA PRO A 250 -4.92 7.65 -33.70
C PRO A 250 -4.72 8.04 -32.22
N ILE A 251 -4.09 7.18 -31.44
CA ILE A 251 -3.89 7.37 -29.99
C ILE A 251 -2.42 7.27 -29.60
N ASN A 252 -2.09 7.82 -28.43
CA ASN A 252 -0.93 7.42 -27.66
C ASN A 252 -1.34 6.29 -26.70
N LEU A 253 -0.59 5.21 -26.68
CA LEU A 253 -0.79 4.08 -25.78
C LEU A 253 0.45 3.90 -24.89
N ILE A 254 0.34 4.28 -23.63
CA ILE A 254 1.38 4.11 -22.62
C ILE A 254 1.03 2.89 -21.79
N VAL A 255 1.97 1.97 -21.62
CA VAL A 255 1.75 0.75 -20.82
C VAL A 255 2.86 0.59 -19.79
N VAL A 256 2.51 0.65 -18.51
CA VAL A 256 3.47 0.47 -17.40
C VAL A 256 3.37 -0.95 -16.84
N CYS A 257 4.44 -1.71 -17.00
CA CYS A 257 4.55 -3.10 -16.57
C CYS A 257 5.04 -3.25 -15.11
N GLY A 258 5.54 -2.17 -14.51
CA GLY A 258 6.11 -2.20 -13.16
C GLY A 258 7.31 -3.15 -13.07
N LYS A 259 7.35 -3.98 -12.02
CA LYS A 259 8.42 -4.99 -11.79
C LYS A 259 8.23 -6.29 -12.59
N ASN A 260 7.27 -6.35 -13.50
CA ASN A 260 7.00 -7.55 -14.30
C ASN A 260 7.84 -7.54 -15.59
N GLU A 261 9.06 -8.05 -15.51
CA GLU A 261 10.00 -8.10 -16.64
C GLU A 261 9.50 -8.98 -17.79
N GLU A 262 8.80 -10.07 -17.49
CA GLU A 262 8.22 -10.96 -18.50
C GLU A 262 7.15 -10.23 -19.33
N LEU A 263 6.26 -9.52 -18.66
CA LEU A 263 5.24 -8.71 -19.32
C LEU A 263 5.88 -7.58 -20.14
N TYR A 264 6.88 -6.89 -19.58
CA TYR A 264 7.61 -5.83 -20.27
C TYR A 264 8.26 -6.36 -21.55
N LYS A 265 9.01 -7.47 -21.46
CA LYS A 265 9.67 -8.10 -22.60
C LYS A 265 8.66 -8.49 -23.68
N TYR A 266 7.52 -9.08 -23.27
CA TYR A 266 6.47 -9.46 -24.20
C TYR A 266 5.88 -8.22 -24.90
N LEU A 267 5.46 -7.22 -24.16
CA LEU A 267 4.83 -6.02 -24.70
C LEU A 267 5.80 -5.18 -25.54
N SER A 268 7.08 -5.14 -25.21
CA SER A 268 8.11 -4.46 -25.99
C SER A 268 8.35 -5.11 -27.36
N GLY A 269 7.99 -6.38 -27.52
CA GLY A 269 8.05 -7.07 -28.81
C GLY A 269 6.84 -6.81 -29.73
N LEU A 270 5.77 -6.18 -29.21
CA LEU A 270 4.61 -5.85 -30.02
C LEU A 270 4.87 -4.60 -30.85
N GLN A 271 4.27 -4.58 -32.05
CA GLN A 271 4.32 -3.42 -32.95
C GLN A 271 2.94 -2.85 -33.14
N SER A 272 2.87 -1.52 -33.21
CA SER A 272 1.65 -0.81 -33.58
C SER A 272 1.36 -1.02 -35.06
N LYS A 273 0.11 -1.26 -35.39
CA LYS A 273 -0.39 -1.21 -36.77
C LYS A 273 -1.03 0.16 -36.98
N GLY A 274 -0.36 1.00 -37.79
CA GLY A 274 -0.93 2.28 -38.18
C GLY A 274 -0.58 3.47 -37.26
N ASN A 275 -1.58 4.25 -36.87
CA ASN A 275 -1.39 5.59 -36.28
C ASN A 275 -1.18 5.62 -34.75
N THR A 276 -1.12 4.49 -34.07
CA THR A 276 -0.90 4.46 -32.62
C THR A 276 0.58 4.71 -32.27
N VAL A 277 0.85 5.71 -31.45
CA VAL A 277 2.16 5.90 -30.79
C VAL A 277 2.19 4.99 -29.56
N TYR A 278 3.04 3.96 -29.58
CA TYR A 278 3.08 2.92 -28.55
C TYR A 278 4.33 3.01 -27.69
N GLN A 279 4.14 3.06 -26.38
CA GLN A 279 5.23 3.19 -25.41
C GLN A 279 5.07 2.20 -24.25
N PRO A 280 5.65 0.99 -24.36
CA PRO A 280 5.75 0.06 -23.25
C PRO A 280 6.88 0.49 -22.29
N LEU A 281 6.61 0.51 -20.99
CA LEU A 281 7.52 0.94 -19.94
C LEU A 281 7.61 -0.13 -18.84
N GLY A 282 8.79 -0.30 -18.26
CA GLY A 282 9.01 -1.12 -17.09
C GLY A 282 8.58 -0.43 -15.79
N LEU A 283 9.43 -0.50 -14.77
CA LEU A 283 9.26 0.31 -13.55
C LEU A 283 9.66 1.76 -13.84
N VAL A 284 8.80 2.70 -13.48
CA VAL A 284 8.97 4.13 -13.74
C VAL A 284 8.86 4.94 -12.44
N ASP A 285 9.60 6.04 -12.38
CA ASP A 285 9.56 6.97 -11.25
C ASP A 285 8.62 8.15 -11.51
N ASN A 286 8.38 8.49 -12.79
CA ASN A 286 7.56 9.61 -13.25
C ASN A 286 6.08 9.24 -13.51
N ILE A 287 5.53 8.31 -12.73
CA ILE A 287 4.16 7.82 -12.89
C ILE A 287 3.10 8.95 -12.87
N MET A 288 3.35 10.03 -12.11
CA MET A 288 2.41 11.14 -12.01
C MET A 288 2.34 11.97 -13.30
N GLU A 289 3.46 12.14 -13.99
CA GLU A 289 3.52 12.81 -15.30
C GLU A 289 2.80 11.98 -16.36
N LEU A 290 3.01 10.65 -16.37
CA LEU A 290 2.32 9.72 -17.27
C LEU A 290 0.81 9.72 -17.04
N LEU A 291 0.35 9.82 -15.80
CA LEU A 291 -1.06 9.94 -15.45
C LEU A 291 -1.62 11.31 -15.86
N ALA A 292 -0.89 12.39 -15.58
CA ALA A 292 -1.33 13.76 -15.86
C ALA A 292 -1.45 14.04 -17.37
N CYS A 293 -0.58 13.46 -18.20
CA CYS A 293 -0.65 13.62 -19.66
C CYS A 293 -1.76 12.79 -20.31
N SER A 294 -2.37 11.85 -19.58
CA SER A 294 -3.34 10.89 -20.09
C SER A 294 -4.77 11.44 -20.07
N ASP A 295 -5.61 10.92 -20.97
CA ASP A 295 -7.03 11.23 -21.04
C ASP A 295 -7.88 10.15 -20.38
N ILE A 296 -7.41 8.90 -20.42
CA ILE A 296 -8.02 7.76 -19.74
C ILE A 296 -6.97 6.84 -19.11
N CYS A 297 -7.29 6.33 -17.94
CA CYS A 297 -6.46 5.35 -17.23
C CYS A 297 -7.20 4.02 -17.14
N CYS A 298 -6.58 2.97 -17.63
CA CYS A 298 -7.08 1.61 -17.58
C CYS A 298 -6.18 0.76 -16.69
N GLY A 299 -6.76 0.06 -15.74
CA GLY A 299 -5.94 -0.78 -14.88
C GLY A 299 -6.71 -1.51 -13.80
N LYS A 300 -5.96 -2.20 -12.96
CA LYS A 300 -6.51 -2.84 -11.77
C LYS A 300 -6.88 -1.76 -10.75
N SER A 301 -8.12 -1.78 -10.27
CA SER A 301 -8.49 -1.00 -9.08
C SER A 301 -7.75 -1.56 -7.86
N GLY A 302 -7.04 -0.72 -7.17
CA GLY A 302 -6.27 -1.06 -5.97
C GLY A 302 -5.99 0.19 -5.15
N ALA A 303 -5.43 0.01 -3.96
CA ALA A 303 -4.96 1.12 -3.14
C ALA A 303 -3.66 1.69 -3.69
#